data_1dc45b42752e31dcd2e69b8706650ffb
#
_entry.id   1dc45b42752e31dcd2e69b8706650ffb
#
_cell.length_a   1.000
_cell.length_b   1.000
_cell.length_c   1.000
_cell.angle_alpha   90.00
_cell.angle_beta   90.00
_cell.angle_gamma   90.00
#
_symmetry.space_group_name_H-M   'P 1'
#
loop_
_entity.id
_entity.type
_entity.pdbx_description
1 polymer ?
#
loop_
_entity_poly.entity_id
_entity_poly.type
_entity_poly.pdbx_seq_one_letter_code
_entity_poly.pdbx_strand_id
1 'polypeptide(L)'
;MNMLKKAGIACASVAAILAASAGTASAVSVDEYDDVKYVWCTDSGADVQIENTNAYGGTEDGTFRLSGRIGDGTRSCGWQTFNAGDDVSYVSTWITDEDGGYVYCAIYLDGVLVSQSEDRSSYYSVTGCY
;
A
#
# COMPACT_ATOMS: atom_id res chain seq x y z
N MET A 1 2.90 13.19 14.31
CA MET A 1 2.60 13.37 13.30
C MET A 1 2.68 14.05 12.83
N ASN A 2 2.94 13.27 13.53
CA ASN A 2 2.67 13.56 12.53
C ASN A 2 2.88 14.14 12.13
N MET A 3 3.00 13.43 12.63
CA MET A 3 3.00 13.71 11.61
C MET A 3 3.23 14.31 11.29
N LEU A 4 3.49 13.73 11.85
CA LEU A 4 3.55 14.08 10.91
C LEU A 4 3.74 14.48 11.06
N LYS A 5 3.89 13.78 11.56
CA LYS A 5 3.90 14.00 11.00
C LYS A 5 3.89 14.18 10.63
N LYS A 6 4.17 13.79 11.11
CA LYS A 6 4.04 13.91 10.20
C LYS A 6 3.81 14.06 9.51
N ALA A 7 4.12 13.65 10.09
CA ALA A 7 3.74 13.72 8.94
C ALA A 7 3.72 13.80 8.39
N GLY A 8 4.10 13.59 8.75
CA GLY A 8 3.85 13.42 7.58
C GLY A 8 3.81 13.55 7.18
N ILE A 9 4.10 12.85 7.05
CA ILE A 9 3.93 12.76 5.98
C ILE A 9 3.92 13.07 5.48
N ALA A 10 4.06 12.45 5.72
CA ALA A 10 3.78 12.48 4.66
C ALA A 10 3.81 12.87 4.21
N CYS A 11 4.21 12.78 4.24
CA CYS A 11 4.03 12.94 3.13
C CYS A 11 4.10 13.19 2.71
N ALA A 12 4.32 12.57 2.77
CA ALA A 12 4.11 12.55 1.82
C ALA A 12 4.26 12.75 1.43
N SER A 13 4.65 12.40 1.42
CA SER A 13 4.65 12.37 0.52
C SER A 13 4.96 12.60 0.27
N VAL A 14 5.31 12.11 0.28
CA VAL A 14 5.46 12.02 -0.45
C VAL A 14 6.06 12.28 -0.65
N ALA A 15 6.32 12.04 -0.65
CA ALA A 15 6.67 11.96 -1.17
C ALA A 15 7.38 12.26 -1.09
N ALA A 16 7.67 12.11 -1.04
CA ALA A 16 8.07 12.05 -1.27
C ALA A 16 8.73 12.17 -1.12
N ILE A 17 9.16 12.02 -1.22
CA ILE A 17 9.68 11.76 -1.39
C ILE A 17 10.46 11.88 -1.45
N LEU A 18 10.85 11.90 -1.59
CA LEU A 18 11.55 11.59 -1.90
C LEU A 18 12.51 11.82 -1.74
N ALA A 19 12.66 11.89 -1.58
CA ALA A 19 13.42 11.68 -1.59
C ALA A 19 14.16 11.70 -1.25
N ALA A 20 14.31 11.63 -1.06
CA ALA A 20 14.77 11.26 -0.81
C ALA A 20 15.30 11.00 -0.20
N SER A 21 15.05 10.93 0.07
CA SER A 21 15.56 10.42 0.60
C SER A 21 15.87 9.46 0.69
N ALA A 22 16.45 9.87 0.31
CA ALA A 22 16.67 8.52 0.17
C ALA A 22 16.65 7.82 1.31
N GLY A 23 15.82 8.05 1.68
CA GLY A 23 15.67 7.44 2.87
C GLY A 23 15.64 5.99 2.77
N THR A 24 15.90 5.39 3.74
CA THR A 24 15.60 4.00 3.86
C THR A 24 14.11 3.88 3.96
N ALA A 25 13.56 3.13 3.08
CA ALA A 25 12.20 2.70 3.26
C ALA A 25 12.10 1.96 4.57
N SER A 26 11.12 2.31 5.37
CA SER A 26 10.87 1.58 6.61
C SER A 26 9.41 1.17 6.64
N ALA A 27 9.15 -0.10 6.94
CA ALA A 27 7.80 -0.62 7.01
C ALA A 27 6.97 0.15 8.05
N VAL A 28 5.67 0.18 7.86
CA VAL A 28 4.75 0.79 8.80
C VAL A 28 4.78 0.00 10.12
N SER A 29 5.04 0.71 11.20
CA SER A 29 5.03 0.11 12.54
C SER A 29 3.58 -0.10 12.99
N VAL A 30 3.32 -1.25 13.58
CA VAL A 30 1.99 -1.69 13.99
C VAL A 30 2.02 -2.08 15.46
N ASP A 31 1.05 -1.63 16.21
CA ASP A 31 0.88 -2.05 17.61
C ASP A 31 0.08 -3.35 17.68
N GLU A 32 0.17 -4.02 18.81
CA GLU A 32 -0.60 -5.26 19.02
C GLU A 32 -2.09 -4.99 18.83
N TYR A 33 -2.71 -5.89 18.06
CA TYR A 33 -4.16 -5.87 17.82
C TYR A 33 -4.67 -4.68 17.01
N ASP A 34 -3.79 -3.91 16.35
CA ASP A 34 -4.23 -2.92 15.37
C ASP A 34 -4.98 -3.61 14.22
N ASP A 35 -6.02 -2.95 13.74
CA ASP A 35 -6.70 -3.39 12.52
C ASP A 35 -5.96 -2.84 11.31
N VAL A 36 -5.43 -3.73 10.49
CA VAL A 36 -4.66 -3.38 9.30
C VAL A 36 -5.56 -3.54 8.08
N LYS A 37 -5.56 -2.54 7.21
CA LYS A 37 -6.25 -2.62 5.93
C LYS A 37 -5.31 -2.19 4.81
N TYR A 38 -5.15 -3.06 3.84
CA TYR A 38 -4.48 -2.73 2.58
C TYR A 38 -5.52 -2.39 1.53
N VAL A 39 -5.21 -1.41 0.69
CA VAL A 39 -6.03 -1.05 -0.46
C VAL A 39 -5.11 -0.99 -1.69
N TRP A 40 -5.55 -1.55 -2.79
CA TRP A 40 -4.83 -1.51 -4.07
C TRP A 40 -5.79 -1.08 -5.15
N CYS A 41 -5.31 -0.27 -6.09
CA CYS A 41 -6.10 0.16 -7.24
C CYS A 41 -5.27 0.14 -8.52
N THR A 42 -5.94 -0.09 -9.64
CA THR A 42 -5.37 0.02 -10.98
C THR A 42 -6.41 0.64 -11.90
N ASP A 43 -6.00 1.23 -13.01
CA ASP A 43 -6.93 1.82 -13.98
C ASP A 43 -7.36 0.82 -15.05
N SER A 44 -6.78 -0.37 -15.07
CA SER A 44 -7.09 -1.40 -16.06
C SER A 44 -7.76 -2.57 -15.38
N GLY A 45 -8.50 -3.36 -16.11
CA GLY A 45 -9.00 -4.64 -15.61
C GLY A 45 -7.97 -5.75 -15.71
N ALA A 46 -6.70 -5.42 -15.86
CA ALA A 46 -5.64 -6.41 -16.02
C ALA A 46 -5.26 -7.06 -14.70
N ASP A 47 -4.55 -8.16 -14.79
CA ASP A 47 -4.02 -8.84 -13.63
C ASP A 47 -2.87 -8.02 -13.04
N VAL A 48 -2.81 -7.94 -11.73
CA VAL A 48 -1.73 -7.30 -11.00
C VAL A 48 -1.15 -8.26 -10.00
N GLN A 49 0.12 -8.07 -9.68
CA GLN A 49 0.81 -8.85 -8.67
C GLN A 49 0.81 -8.06 -7.38
N ILE A 50 0.44 -8.69 -6.29
CA ILE A 50 0.36 -8.05 -4.98
C ILE A 50 1.18 -8.88 -4.00
N GLU A 51 2.02 -8.19 -3.24
CA GLU A 51 2.79 -8.79 -2.17
C GLU A 51 2.50 -8.03 -0.89
N ASN A 52 2.30 -8.71 0.22
CA ASN A 52 2.00 -8.04 1.47
C ASN A 52 2.41 -8.86 2.68
N THR A 53 2.60 -8.18 3.80
CA THR A 53 2.79 -8.80 5.10
C THR A 53 1.44 -9.34 5.57
N ASN A 54 1.43 -10.60 6.02
CA ASN A 54 0.21 -11.25 6.49
C ASN A 54 0.08 -11.15 8.02
N ALA A 55 -1.00 -11.73 8.54
CA ALA A 55 -1.35 -11.66 9.95
C ALA A 55 -0.36 -12.38 10.87
N TYR A 56 0.55 -13.16 10.32
CA TYR A 56 1.55 -13.90 11.07
C TYR A 56 2.95 -13.31 10.94
N GLY A 57 3.08 -12.15 10.28
CA GLY A 57 4.36 -11.48 10.07
C GLY A 57 5.16 -12.00 8.89
N GLY A 58 4.64 -12.98 8.17
CA GLY A 58 5.25 -13.48 6.95
C GLY A 58 4.82 -12.66 5.72
N THR A 59 5.39 -13.01 4.58
CA THR A 59 5.06 -12.38 3.31
C THR A 59 4.22 -13.34 2.49
N GLU A 60 3.16 -12.84 1.87
CA GLU A 60 2.39 -13.60 0.89
C GLU A 60 2.24 -12.77 -0.38
N ASP A 61 2.13 -13.48 -1.51
CA ASP A 61 2.00 -12.82 -2.81
C ASP A 61 1.04 -13.62 -3.70
N GLY A 62 0.59 -12.96 -4.75
CA GLY A 62 -0.29 -13.59 -5.72
C GLY A 62 -0.63 -12.66 -6.85
N THR A 63 -1.30 -13.21 -7.86
CA THR A 63 -1.81 -12.48 -9.00
C THR A 63 -3.32 -12.33 -8.85
N PHE A 64 -3.80 -11.12 -9.00
CA PHE A 64 -5.20 -10.79 -8.75
C PHE A 64 -5.75 -9.91 -9.87
N ARG A 65 -7.05 -10.04 -10.12
CA ARG A 65 -7.79 -9.11 -10.95
C ARG A 65 -8.70 -8.30 -10.02
N LEU A 66 -8.39 -7.02 -9.89
CA LEU A 66 -9.14 -6.15 -9.00
C LEU A 66 -10.47 -5.77 -9.65
N SER A 67 -11.56 -5.89 -8.91
CA SER A 67 -12.90 -5.66 -9.46
C SER A 67 -13.76 -4.69 -8.64
N GLY A 68 -13.29 -4.28 -7.48
CA GLY A 68 -14.01 -3.29 -6.67
C GLY A 68 -13.92 -1.89 -7.26
N ARG A 69 -14.76 -0.99 -6.74
CA ARG A 69 -14.77 0.41 -7.14
C ARG A 69 -14.66 1.28 -5.90
N ILE A 70 -13.82 2.31 -5.99
CA ILE A 70 -13.64 3.29 -4.91
C ILE A 70 -13.66 4.67 -5.56
N GLY A 71 -14.21 5.65 -4.85
CA GLY A 71 -14.27 7.03 -5.32
C GLY A 71 -15.26 7.19 -6.47
N ASP A 72 -14.82 7.73 -7.60
CA ASP A 72 -15.67 7.99 -8.76
C ASP A 72 -15.93 6.74 -9.62
N GLY A 73 -15.37 5.60 -9.23
CA GLY A 73 -15.59 4.35 -9.94
C GLY A 73 -14.80 4.17 -11.22
N THR A 74 -13.83 5.04 -11.50
CA THR A 74 -13.00 4.94 -12.71
C THR A 74 -11.86 3.95 -12.57
N ARG A 75 -11.61 3.44 -11.37
CA ARG A 75 -10.51 2.53 -11.09
C ARG A 75 -11.01 1.23 -10.51
N SER A 76 -10.25 0.17 -10.79
CA SER A 76 -10.51 -1.14 -10.24
C SER A 76 -9.66 -1.30 -8.98
N CYS A 77 -10.29 -1.60 -7.86
CA CYS A 77 -9.63 -1.67 -6.57
C CYS A 77 -9.95 -2.97 -5.86
N GLY A 78 -9.09 -3.32 -4.91
CA GLY A 78 -9.29 -4.41 -4.00
C GLY A 78 -8.75 -4.04 -2.64
N TRP A 79 -9.13 -4.79 -1.62
CA TRP A 79 -8.66 -4.53 -0.26
C TRP A 79 -8.63 -5.81 0.54
N GLN A 80 -7.83 -5.79 1.59
CA GLN A 80 -7.72 -6.89 2.54
C GLN A 80 -7.57 -6.32 3.94
N THR A 81 -8.21 -6.95 4.91
CA THR A 81 -8.13 -6.53 6.31
C THR A 81 -7.71 -7.70 7.18
N PHE A 82 -6.95 -7.39 8.23
CA PHE A 82 -6.65 -8.36 9.26
C PHE A 82 -6.32 -7.64 10.56
N ASN A 83 -6.40 -8.37 11.67
CA ASN A 83 -5.97 -7.85 12.98
C ASN A 83 -4.54 -8.32 13.21
N ALA A 84 -3.68 -7.40 13.63
CA ALA A 84 -2.26 -7.66 13.72
C ALA A 84 -1.90 -8.73 14.77
N GLY A 85 -2.66 -8.81 15.85
CA GLY A 85 -2.30 -9.70 16.94
C GLY A 85 -1.01 -9.27 17.60
N ASP A 86 -0.25 -10.22 18.12
CA ASP A 86 1.04 -9.96 18.75
C ASP A 86 2.23 -10.45 17.93
N ASP A 87 1.99 -11.02 16.74
CA ASP A 87 3.04 -11.56 15.88
C ASP A 87 3.56 -10.55 14.86
N VAL A 88 2.85 -9.45 14.64
CA VAL A 88 3.15 -8.50 13.57
C VAL A 88 3.58 -7.17 14.18
N SER A 89 4.80 -6.75 13.89
CA SER A 89 5.32 -5.45 14.34
C SER A 89 5.44 -4.44 13.21
N TYR A 90 5.53 -4.90 11.96
CA TYR A 90 5.69 -4.06 10.80
C TYR A 90 4.92 -4.65 9.62
N VAL A 91 4.32 -3.78 8.81
CA VAL A 91 3.58 -4.21 7.62
C VAL A 91 4.02 -3.41 6.41
N SER A 92 3.92 -4.04 5.25
CA SER A 92 4.17 -3.41 3.96
C SER A 92 3.35 -4.12 2.90
N THR A 93 3.12 -3.44 1.79
CA THR A 93 2.47 -4.04 0.63
C THR A 93 3.00 -3.42 -0.66
N TRP A 94 3.00 -4.21 -1.72
CA TRP A 94 3.46 -3.79 -3.04
C TRP A 94 2.44 -4.22 -4.08
N ILE A 95 2.30 -3.42 -5.12
CA ILE A 95 1.48 -3.76 -6.27
C ILE A 95 2.28 -3.51 -7.54
N THR A 96 2.23 -4.47 -8.47
CA THR A 96 2.95 -4.43 -9.73
C THR A 96 2.00 -4.75 -10.87
N ASP A 97 2.05 -3.93 -11.92
CA ASP A 97 1.39 -4.21 -13.20
C ASP A 97 2.47 -4.32 -14.26
N GLU A 98 2.71 -5.52 -14.75
CA GLU A 98 3.78 -5.79 -15.73
C GLU A 98 3.51 -5.16 -17.08
N ASP A 99 2.27 -4.79 -17.35
CA ASP A 99 1.88 -4.12 -18.59
C ASP A 99 1.88 -2.60 -18.44
N GLY A 100 2.14 -2.10 -17.26
CA GLY A 100 2.17 -0.67 -16.99
C GLY A 100 0.78 -0.07 -16.76
N GLY A 101 0.79 1.23 -16.49
CA GLY A 101 -0.43 1.97 -16.18
C GLY A 101 -0.45 2.38 -14.73
N TYR A 102 -1.62 2.82 -14.26
CA TYR A 102 -1.76 3.29 -12.89
C TYR A 102 -1.81 2.13 -11.90
N VAL A 103 -0.98 2.20 -10.88
CA VAL A 103 -1.09 1.35 -9.70
C VAL A 103 -1.03 2.22 -8.44
N TYR A 104 -1.75 1.81 -7.43
CA TYR A 104 -1.87 2.55 -6.17
C TYR A 104 -1.94 1.55 -5.02
N CYS A 105 -1.29 1.88 -3.92
CA CYS A 105 -1.47 1.15 -2.67
C CYS A 105 -1.71 2.10 -1.51
N ALA A 106 -2.32 1.60 -0.46
CA ALA A 106 -2.50 2.32 0.79
C ALA A 106 -2.53 1.34 1.96
N ILE A 107 -2.08 1.81 3.11
CA ILE A 107 -2.18 1.09 4.38
C ILE A 107 -2.95 1.97 5.35
N TYR A 108 -3.95 1.39 5.99
CA TYR A 108 -4.70 2.00 7.06
C TYR A 108 -4.49 1.20 8.34
N LEU A 109 -4.32 1.90 9.46
CA LEU A 109 -4.31 1.30 10.80
C LEU A 109 -5.48 1.87 11.56
N ASP A 110 -6.36 1.00 12.05
CA ASP A 110 -7.58 1.39 12.79
C ASP A 110 -8.37 2.47 12.05
N GLY A 111 -8.45 2.35 10.73
CA GLY A 111 -9.20 3.27 9.88
C GLY A 111 -8.46 4.55 9.51
N VAL A 112 -7.22 4.73 9.95
CA VAL A 112 -6.42 5.93 9.66
C VAL A 112 -5.40 5.61 8.58
N LEU A 113 -5.37 6.41 7.52
CA LEU A 113 -4.38 6.27 6.44
C LEU A 113 -2.99 6.60 6.97
N VAL A 114 -2.07 5.66 6.86
CA VAL A 114 -0.69 5.82 7.36
C VAL A 114 0.36 5.73 6.26
N SER A 115 0.04 5.18 5.10
CA SER A 115 0.96 5.10 3.96
C SER A 115 0.16 5.02 2.68
N GLN A 116 0.61 5.70 1.62
CA GLN A 116 0.05 5.57 0.29
C GLN A 116 1.10 5.90 -0.75
N SER A 117 0.96 5.31 -1.93
CA SER A 117 1.90 5.51 -3.02
C SER A 117 1.26 5.13 -4.34
N GLU A 118 1.74 5.73 -5.44
CA GLU A 118 1.25 5.39 -6.78
C GLU A 118 2.37 5.46 -7.79
N ASP A 119 2.18 4.76 -8.92
CA ASP A 119 3.07 4.81 -10.08
C ASP A 119 2.22 4.76 -11.35
N ARG A 120 2.67 5.46 -12.40
CA ARG A 120 1.96 5.56 -13.68
C ARG A 120 2.86 5.21 -14.85
N SER A 121 3.92 4.47 -14.64
CA SER A 121 4.88 4.10 -15.68
C SER A 121 4.18 3.32 -16.80
N SER A 122 4.54 3.61 -18.06
CA SER A 122 3.76 3.15 -19.21
C SER A 122 3.91 1.67 -19.52
N TYR A 123 5.06 1.08 -19.21
CA TYR A 123 5.37 -0.29 -19.64
C TYR A 123 5.50 -1.27 -18.50
N TYR A 124 5.76 -0.78 -17.32
CA TYR A 124 5.90 -1.58 -16.12
C TYR A 124 5.74 -0.64 -14.94
N SER A 125 4.74 -0.88 -14.12
CA SER A 125 4.52 -0.01 -12.96
C SER A 125 4.58 -0.82 -11.68
N VAL A 126 5.16 -0.21 -10.66
CA VAL A 126 5.27 -0.82 -9.34
C VAL A 126 5.29 0.27 -8.29
N THR A 127 4.56 0.05 -7.21
CA THR A 127 4.63 0.95 -6.07
C THR A 127 4.48 0.15 -4.79
N GLY A 128 5.06 0.68 -3.71
CA GLY A 128 5.04 0.05 -2.40
C GLY A 128 4.62 1.02 -1.32
N CYS A 129 3.92 0.49 -0.34
CA CYS A 129 3.50 1.18 0.86
C CYS A 129 4.18 0.54 2.06
N TYR A 130 4.93 1.36 2.83
CA TYR A 130 5.73 0.89 3.94
C TYR A 130 6.11 2.05 4.85
#